data_c0e3d7e271b948d1ffaafa56a647844f
#
_entry.id   c0e3d7e271b948d1ffaafa56a647844f
#
_cell.length_a   1.000
_cell.length_b   1.000
_cell.length_c   1.000
_cell.angle_alpha   90.00
_cell.angle_beta   90.00
_cell.angle_gamma   90.00
#
_symmetry.space_group_name_H-M   'P 1'
#
loop_
_entity.id
_entity.type
_entity.pdbx_description
1 polymer ?
#
loop_
_entity_poly.entity_id
_entity_poly.type
_entity_poly.pdbx_seq_one_letter_code
_entity_poly.pdbx_strand_id
1 'polypeptide(L)'
;AFAIVYFRFPGKKIFFWLIFITLMLPVEVRIVPTYEIIAGFGMLNSYGGLIFPLIASATATFLFRQFFMTVPDELAEAARVDGAKPLRFFWDILIPMSRTNIAALFVILFIYGWNQYLWPLLITTDPEMNTIVMGIKQMFPSGDDVADWPVIMATSILAMIPPVIVVISMQKLFIRGLVDSEK
;
A
#
# COMPACT_ATOMS: atom_id res chain seq x y z
N ALA A 1 -13.60 1.00 1.34
CA ALA A 1 -13.91 2.21 2.11
C ALA A 1 -15.19 2.88 1.62
N PHE A 2 -15.29 3.23 0.34
CA PHE A 2 -16.45 3.93 -0.23
C PHE A 2 -17.78 3.23 0.07
N ALA A 3 -17.87 1.93 -0.18
CA ALA A 3 -19.08 1.16 0.11
C ALA A 3 -19.45 1.18 1.60
N ILE A 4 -18.45 1.05 2.48
CA ILE A 4 -18.66 1.02 3.94
C ILE A 4 -19.20 2.36 4.47
N VAL A 5 -18.83 3.49 3.86
CA VAL A 5 -19.27 4.82 4.31
C VAL A 5 -20.63 5.18 3.69
N TYR A 6 -20.74 5.14 2.37
CA TYR A 6 -21.87 5.74 1.64
C TYR A 6 -23.02 4.79 1.31
N PHE A 7 -22.79 3.47 1.35
CA PHE A 7 -23.89 2.54 1.06
C PHE A 7 -24.55 2.02 2.36
N ARG A 8 -25.84 1.76 2.26
CA ARG A 8 -26.63 1.13 3.32
C ARG A 8 -26.83 -0.33 2.97
N PHE A 9 -26.11 -1.23 3.64
CA PHE A 9 -26.29 -2.67 3.52
C PHE A 9 -26.13 -3.35 4.88
N PRO A 10 -26.77 -4.51 5.09
CA PRO A 10 -26.67 -5.24 6.35
C PRO A 10 -25.23 -5.72 6.56
N GLY A 11 -24.76 -5.67 7.79
CA GLY A 11 -23.44 -6.19 8.16
C GLY A 11 -22.25 -5.30 7.80
N LYS A 12 -22.44 -4.06 7.30
CA LYS A 12 -21.32 -3.18 6.93
C LYS A 12 -20.28 -2.98 8.03
N LYS A 13 -20.70 -2.97 9.30
CA LYS A 13 -19.80 -2.87 10.45
C LYS A 13 -18.98 -4.15 10.62
N ILE A 14 -19.58 -5.32 10.39
CA ILE A 14 -18.90 -6.60 10.47
C ILE A 14 -17.81 -6.68 9.40
N PHE A 15 -18.12 -6.33 8.15
CA PHE A 15 -17.12 -6.28 7.08
C PHE A 15 -15.97 -5.32 7.37
N PHE A 16 -16.27 -4.15 7.95
CA PHE A 16 -15.22 -3.23 8.37
C PHE A 16 -14.33 -3.84 9.44
N TRP A 17 -14.90 -4.46 10.48
CA TRP A 17 -14.12 -5.09 11.54
C TRP A 17 -13.33 -6.29 11.05
N LEU A 18 -13.87 -7.09 10.14
CA LEU A 18 -13.12 -8.19 9.50
C LEU A 18 -11.88 -7.68 8.77
N ILE A 19 -12.02 -6.60 7.97
CA ILE A 19 -10.87 -5.97 7.32
C ILE A 19 -9.91 -5.39 8.36
N PHE A 20 -10.43 -4.74 9.39
CA PHE A 20 -9.60 -4.10 10.42
C PHE A 20 -8.79 -5.13 11.23
N ILE A 21 -9.38 -6.27 11.57
CA ILE A 21 -8.68 -7.37 12.28
C ILE A 21 -7.48 -7.85 11.47
N THR A 22 -7.55 -7.84 10.13
CA THR A 22 -6.40 -8.25 9.30
C THR A 22 -5.18 -7.34 9.45
N LEU A 23 -5.35 -6.08 9.91
CA LEU A 23 -4.23 -5.20 10.27
C LEU A 23 -3.47 -5.68 11.52
N MET A 24 -4.17 -6.35 12.43
CA MET A 24 -3.59 -6.81 13.69
C MET A 24 -2.82 -8.14 13.53
N LEU A 25 -3.03 -8.85 12.41
CA LEU A 25 -2.31 -10.08 12.14
C LEU A 25 -0.90 -9.79 11.63
N PRO A 26 0.15 -10.20 12.35
CA PRO A 26 1.52 -10.09 11.87
C PRO A 26 1.68 -10.80 10.51
N VAL A 27 2.55 -10.23 9.66
CA VAL A 27 2.82 -10.80 8.32
C VAL A 27 3.32 -12.24 8.45
N GLU A 28 4.10 -12.51 9.46
CA GLU A 28 4.73 -13.82 9.74
C GLU A 28 3.70 -14.92 9.95
N VAL A 29 2.53 -14.60 10.53
CA VAL A 29 1.46 -15.59 10.79
C VAL A 29 0.74 -15.97 9.49
N ARG A 30 0.58 -15.04 8.57
CA ARG A 30 -0.19 -15.23 7.33
C ARG A 30 0.66 -15.60 6.11
N ILE A 31 2.00 -15.51 6.22
CA ILE A 31 2.88 -15.67 5.08
C ILE A 31 2.83 -17.09 4.50
N VAL A 32 2.84 -18.11 5.36
CA VAL A 32 2.79 -19.52 4.93
C VAL A 32 1.47 -19.86 4.23
N PRO A 33 0.27 -19.57 4.80
CA PRO A 33 -0.99 -19.81 4.10
C PRO A 33 -1.08 -19.02 2.77
N THR A 34 -0.53 -17.81 2.71
CA THR A 34 -0.51 -17.02 1.47
C THR A 34 0.38 -17.69 0.41
N TYR A 35 1.55 -18.19 0.82
CA TYR A 35 2.44 -18.94 -0.06
C TYR A 35 1.75 -20.18 -0.64
N GLU A 36 1.08 -20.98 0.18
CA GLU A 36 0.37 -22.19 -0.27
C GLU A 36 -0.69 -21.88 -1.32
N ILE A 37 -1.45 -20.78 -1.13
CA ILE A 37 -2.46 -20.34 -2.09
C ILE A 37 -1.81 -19.93 -3.41
N ILE A 38 -0.75 -19.12 -3.37
CA ILE A 38 -0.03 -18.65 -4.56
C ILE A 38 0.63 -19.81 -5.30
N ALA A 39 1.22 -20.75 -4.57
CA ALA A 39 1.78 -21.99 -5.13
C ALA A 39 0.70 -22.86 -5.79
N GLY A 40 -0.47 -22.98 -5.14
CA GLY A 40 -1.63 -23.72 -5.67
C GLY A 40 -2.19 -23.12 -6.96
N PHE A 41 -2.06 -21.80 -7.15
CA PHE A 41 -2.40 -21.13 -8.43
C PHE A 41 -1.29 -21.20 -9.48
N GLY A 42 -0.15 -21.82 -9.18
CA GLY A 42 1.00 -21.86 -10.09
C GLY A 42 1.65 -20.52 -10.35
N MET A 43 1.54 -19.58 -9.39
CA MET A 43 2.01 -18.20 -9.54
C MET A 43 3.37 -17.94 -8.87
N LEU A 44 4.12 -19.00 -8.51
CA LEU A 44 5.52 -18.86 -8.10
C LEU A 44 6.38 -18.33 -9.26
N ASN A 45 7.46 -17.63 -8.95
CA ASN A 45 8.33 -16.98 -9.94
C ASN A 45 7.55 -16.11 -10.94
N SER A 46 6.59 -15.34 -10.46
CA SER A 46 5.81 -14.43 -11.31
C SER A 46 5.53 -13.09 -10.63
N TYR A 47 5.44 -12.04 -11.43
CA TYR A 47 5.00 -10.73 -10.93
C TYR A 47 3.58 -10.77 -10.33
N GLY A 48 2.71 -11.64 -10.85
CA GLY A 48 1.38 -11.85 -10.27
C GLY A 48 1.47 -12.36 -8.84
N GLY A 49 2.29 -13.36 -8.57
CA GLY A 49 2.52 -13.88 -7.23
C GLY A 49 3.14 -12.85 -6.28
N LEU A 50 4.02 -11.96 -6.80
CA LEU A 50 4.59 -10.86 -6.00
C LEU A 50 3.54 -9.81 -5.63
N ILE A 51 2.66 -9.44 -6.55
CA ILE A 51 1.80 -8.25 -6.45
C ILE A 51 0.43 -8.56 -5.85
N PHE A 52 -0.28 -9.59 -6.35
CA PHE A 52 -1.68 -9.81 -5.97
C PHE A 52 -1.94 -10.00 -4.48
N PRO A 53 -1.11 -10.69 -3.70
CA PRO A 53 -1.33 -10.81 -2.26
C PRO A 53 -1.17 -9.49 -1.50
N LEU A 54 -0.42 -8.54 -2.07
CA LEU A 54 -0.10 -7.26 -1.43
C LEU A 54 -1.02 -6.10 -1.87
N ILE A 55 -1.79 -6.28 -2.95
CA ILE A 55 -2.68 -5.24 -3.50
C ILE A 55 -3.81 -4.87 -2.52
N ALA A 56 -4.32 -5.83 -1.77
CA ALA A 56 -5.37 -5.60 -0.76
C ALA A 56 -4.76 -5.04 0.52
N SER A 57 -4.95 -3.74 0.75
CA SER A 57 -4.44 -3.05 1.93
C SER A 57 -5.57 -2.67 2.88
N ALA A 58 -5.58 -3.30 4.06
CA ALA A 58 -6.49 -2.92 5.14
C ALA A 58 -6.16 -1.52 5.70
N THR A 59 -4.88 -1.13 5.72
CA THR A 59 -4.43 0.23 6.04
C THR A 59 -5.06 1.26 5.10
N ALA A 60 -5.06 0.98 3.79
CA ALA A 60 -5.69 1.86 2.81
C ALA A 60 -7.20 1.98 3.06
N THR A 61 -7.88 0.86 3.32
CA THR A 61 -9.31 0.86 3.61
C THR A 61 -9.63 1.67 4.85
N PHE A 62 -8.82 1.54 5.90
CA PHE A 62 -8.97 2.30 7.13
C PHE A 62 -8.77 3.81 6.91
N LEU A 63 -7.68 4.22 6.28
CA LEU A 63 -7.36 5.63 6.03
C LEU A 63 -8.42 6.30 5.16
N PHE A 64 -8.85 5.65 4.06
CA PHE A 64 -9.90 6.20 3.22
C PHE A 64 -11.26 6.24 3.93
N ARG A 65 -11.56 5.25 4.76
CA ARG A 65 -12.80 5.31 5.56
C ARG A 65 -12.80 6.50 6.49
N GLN A 66 -11.70 6.74 7.21
CA GLN A 66 -11.59 7.88 8.12
C GLN A 66 -11.75 9.20 7.36
N PHE A 67 -11.07 9.34 6.23
CA PHE A 67 -11.22 10.54 5.41
C PHE A 67 -12.65 10.71 4.87
N PHE A 68 -13.27 9.67 4.32
CA PHE A 68 -14.62 9.76 3.78
C PHE A 68 -15.67 10.12 4.84
N MET A 69 -15.40 9.80 6.10
CA MET A 69 -16.27 10.21 7.21
C MET A 69 -16.12 11.69 7.59
N THR A 70 -15.09 12.38 7.13
CA THR A 70 -14.93 13.83 7.32
C THR A 70 -15.53 14.66 6.18
N VAL A 71 -15.89 14.02 5.09
CA VAL A 71 -16.54 14.68 3.94
C VAL A 71 -17.97 15.04 4.32
N PRO A 72 -18.39 16.32 4.16
CA PRO A 72 -19.74 16.76 4.49
C PRO A 72 -20.82 15.98 3.73
N ASP A 73 -21.88 15.58 4.43
CA ASP A 73 -22.99 14.81 3.83
C ASP A 73 -23.74 15.63 2.77
N GLU A 74 -23.73 16.95 2.86
CA GLU A 74 -24.34 17.89 1.93
C GLU A 74 -23.80 17.72 0.49
N LEU A 75 -22.52 17.35 0.34
CA LEU A 75 -21.94 17.08 -0.99
C LEU A 75 -22.54 15.83 -1.63
N ALA A 76 -22.82 14.81 -0.82
CA ALA A 76 -23.47 13.61 -1.31
C ALA A 76 -24.95 13.85 -1.63
N GLU A 77 -25.61 14.70 -0.86
CA GLU A 77 -26.99 15.09 -1.08
C GLU A 77 -27.13 15.97 -2.32
N ALA A 78 -26.28 16.99 -2.49
CA ALA A 78 -26.24 17.84 -3.68
C ALA A 78 -26.02 16.99 -4.96
N ALA A 79 -25.05 16.07 -4.93
CA ALA A 79 -24.81 15.19 -6.06
C ALA A 79 -26.02 14.32 -6.43
N ARG A 80 -26.81 13.88 -5.43
CA ARG A 80 -28.07 13.16 -5.68
C ARG A 80 -29.15 14.03 -6.28
N VAL A 81 -29.28 15.28 -5.82
CA VAL A 81 -30.22 16.25 -6.40
C VAL A 81 -29.87 16.53 -7.85
N ASP A 82 -28.58 16.61 -8.18
CA ASP A 82 -28.07 16.75 -9.55
C ASP A 82 -28.19 15.46 -10.40
N GLY A 83 -28.77 14.38 -9.83
CA GLY A 83 -28.96 13.11 -10.54
C GLY A 83 -27.67 12.30 -10.72
N ALA A 84 -26.61 12.58 -9.99
CA ALA A 84 -25.37 11.85 -10.07
C ALA A 84 -25.53 10.43 -9.46
N LYS A 85 -25.13 9.42 -10.22
CA LYS A 85 -25.04 8.04 -9.72
C LYS A 85 -23.86 7.90 -8.75
N PRO A 86 -23.87 6.91 -7.82
CA PRO A 86 -22.81 6.75 -6.82
C PRO A 86 -21.40 6.69 -7.39
N LEU A 87 -21.18 6.05 -8.53
CA LEU A 87 -19.86 6.00 -9.17
C LEU A 87 -19.43 7.37 -9.71
N ARG A 88 -20.38 8.18 -10.21
CA ARG A 88 -20.08 9.54 -10.66
C ARG A 88 -19.67 10.42 -9.46
N PHE A 89 -20.39 10.35 -8.34
CA PHE A 89 -20.01 11.01 -7.08
C PHE A 89 -18.61 10.58 -6.63
N PHE A 90 -18.29 9.29 -6.73
CA PHE A 90 -16.97 8.76 -6.36
C PHE A 90 -15.85 9.38 -7.22
N TRP A 91 -16.02 9.36 -8.57
CA TRP A 91 -14.95 9.82 -9.47
C TRP A 91 -14.86 11.35 -9.57
N ASP A 92 -15.99 12.06 -9.58
CA ASP A 92 -16.02 13.49 -9.85
C ASP A 92 -15.82 14.33 -8.57
N ILE A 93 -16.15 13.78 -7.40
CA ILE A 93 -16.09 14.51 -6.13
C ILE A 93 -15.11 13.86 -5.15
N LEU A 94 -15.30 12.60 -4.76
CA LEU A 94 -14.51 11.99 -3.72
C LEU A 94 -13.03 11.80 -4.10
N ILE A 95 -12.75 11.32 -5.30
CA ILE A 95 -11.36 11.13 -5.76
C ILE A 95 -10.58 12.45 -5.82
N PRO A 96 -11.12 13.53 -6.42
CA PRO A 96 -10.47 14.85 -6.39
C PRO A 96 -10.22 15.37 -4.98
N MET A 97 -11.16 15.22 -4.06
CA MET A 97 -11.00 15.62 -2.65
C MET A 97 -9.97 14.77 -1.91
N SER A 98 -9.80 13.51 -2.33
CA SER A 98 -8.89 12.54 -1.70
C SER A 98 -7.43 12.67 -2.14
N ARG A 99 -7.07 13.62 -2.97
CA ARG A 99 -5.72 13.69 -3.60
C ARG A 99 -4.59 13.63 -2.58
N THR A 100 -4.72 14.33 -1.47
CA THR A 100 -3.71 14.32 -0.39
C THR A 100 -3.62 12.94 0.27
N ASN A 101 -4.77 12.31 0.55
CA ASN A 101 -4.79 10.96 1.14
C ASN A 101 -4.28 9.89 0.17
N ILE A 102 -4.57 10.04 -1.13
CA ILE A 102 -4.03 9.17 -2.18
C ILE A 102 -2.50 9.30 -2.23
N ALA A 103 -1.98 10.53 -2.20
CA ALA A 103 -0.55 10.77 -2.19
C ALA A 103 0.13 10.20 -0.95
N ALA A 104 -0.48 10.40 0.24
CA ALA A 104 0.02 9.84 1.49
C ALA A 104 0.09 8.31 1.44
N LEU A 105 -1.00 7.69 1.01
CA LEU A 105 -1.08 6.24 0.91
C LEU A 105 -0.10 5.70 -0.15
N PHE A 106 0.04 6.39 -1.28
CA PHE A 106 1.02 6.02 -2.30
C PHE A 106 2.43 5.96 -1.73
N VAL A 107 2.86 6.99 -0.98
CA VAL A 107 4.19 7.01 -0.35
C VAL A 107 4.35 5.86 0.64
N ILE A 108 3.36 5.64 1.50
CA ILE A 108 3.39 4.56 2.50
C ILE A 108 3.53 3.19 1.81
N LEU A 109 2.69 2.92 0.81
CA LEU A 109 2.69 1.64 0.11
C LEU A 109 3.91 1.47 -0.79
N PHE A 110 4.43 2.56 -1.38
CA PHE A 110 5.66 2.53 -2.15
C PHE A 110 6.85 2.15 -1.28
N ILE A 111 7.02 2.81 -0.12
CA ILE A 111 8.09 2.49 0.83
C ILE A 111 7.95 1.06 1.34
N TYR A 112 6.72 0.63 1.66
CA TYR A 112 6.45 -0.74 2.08
C TYR A 112 6.84 -1.75 1.00
N GLY A 113 6.42 -1.53 -0.25
CA GLY A 113 6.75 -2.40 -1.39
C GLY A 113 8.23 -2.40 -1.73
N TRP A 114 8.88 -1.22 -1.68
CA TRP A 114 10.31 -1.09 -1.94
C TRP A 114 11.18 -1.87 -0.95
N ASN A 115 10.78 -1.89 0.31
CA ASN A 115 11.51 -2.59 1.37
C ASN A 115 11.10 -4.06 1.56
N GLN A 116 10.34 -4.63 0.63
CA GLN A 116 9.95 -6.04 0.70
C GLN A 116 11.18 -6.96 0.58
N TYR A 117 11.30 -7.86 1.54
CA TYR A 117 12.35 -8.88 1.60
C TYR A 117 11.76 -10.28 1.70
N LEU A 118 10.98 -10.52 2.76
CA LEU A 118 10.56 -11.86 3.14
C LEU A 118 9.61 -12.48 2.11
N TRP A 119 8.64 -11.72 1.60
CA TRP A 119 7.69 -12.22 0.61
C TRP A 119 8.36 -12.56 -0.73
N PRO A 120 9.13 -11.67 -1.36
CA PRO A 120 9.89 -12.02 -2.56
C PRO A 120 10.84 -13.21 -2.36
N LEU A 121 11.52 -13.28 -1.22
CA LEU A 121 12.44 -14.37 -0.91
C LEU A 121 11.76 -15.75 -0.92
N LEU A 122 10.49 -15.81 -0.49
CA LEU A 122 9.76 -17.09 -0.43
C LEU A 122 9.21 -17.52 -1.77
N ILE A 123 8.75 -16.58 -2.61
CA ILE A 123 8.01 -16.93 -3.82
C ILE A 123 8.82 -16.85 -5.10
N THR A 124 10.01 -16.24 -5.06
CA THR A 124 10.88 -16.15 -6.22
C THR A 124 12.19 -16.88 -6.00
N THR A 125 12.58 -17.65 -6.99
CA THR A 125 13.90 -18.32 -7.07
C THR A 125 14.74 -17.76 -8.23
N ASP A 126 14.13 -16.92 -9.07
CA ASP A 126 14.80 -16.29 -10.21
C ASP A 126 15.54 -15.02 -9.73
N PRO A 127 16.85 -14.93 -9.95
CA PRO A 127 17.65 -13.76 -9.59
C PRO A 127 17.17 -12.45 -10.23
N GLU A 128 16.55 -12.52 -11.42
CA GLU A 128 16.00 -11.32 -12.10
C GLU A 128 14.79 -10.71 -11.37
N MET A 129 14.15 -11.48 -10.48
CA MET A 129 13.04 -11.02 -9.66
C MET A 129 13.46 -10.54 -8.27
N ASN A 130 14.75 -10.47 -7.98
CA ASN A 130 15.25 -10.04 -6.69
C ASN A 130 14.90 -8.57 -6.44
N THR A 131 14.40 -8.28 -5.25
CA THR A 131 14.27 -6.90 -4.79
C THR A 131 15.64 -6.32 -4.40
N ILE A 132 15.73 -4.99 -4.35
CA ILE A 132 16.98 -4.32 -3.95
C ILE A 132 17.45 -4.77 -2.57
N VAL A 133 16.52 -5.01 -1.65
CA VAL A 133 16.83 -5.48 -0.29
C VAL A 133 17.40 -6.90 -0.31
N MET A 134 16.87 -7.78 -1.16
CA MET A 134 17.44 -9.12 -1.37
C MET A 134 18.86 -9.03 -1.94
N GLY A 135 19.08 -8.16 -2.94
CA GLY A 135 20.41 -7.93 -3.51
C GLY A 135 21.43 -7.44 -2.47
N ILE A 136 21.06 -6.47 -1.65
CA ILE A 136 21.92 -6.00 -0.55
C ILE A 136 22.21 -7.13 0.44
N LYS A 137 21.20 -7.94 0.80
CA LYS A 137 21.40 -9.07 1.72
C LYS A 137 22.36 -10.13 1.15
N GLN A 138 22.35 -10.36 -0.15
CA GLN A 138 23.25 -11.29 -0.82
C GLN A 138 24.72 -10.81 -0.86
N MET A 139 24.97 -9.50 -0.65
CA MET A 139 26.33 -8.95 -0.54
C MET A 139 27.02 -9.27 0.80
N PHE A 140 26.24 -9.70 1.80
CA PHE A 140 26.82 -10.16 3.06
C PHE A 140 27.40 -11.55 2.86
N PRO A 141 28.67 -11.78 3.22
CA PRO A 141 29.31 -13.06 3.03
C PRO A 141 28.64 -14.16 3.84
N SER A 142 28.68 -15.36 3.29
CA SER A 142 28.25 -16.58 3.98
C SER A 142 29.51 -17.32 4.44
N GLY A 143 29.76 -17.38 5.75
CA GLY A 143 30.93 -18.04 6.33
C GLY A 143 32.04 -17.08 6.76
N ASP A 144 33.30 -17.50 6.62
CA ASP A 144 34.48 -16.78 7.13
C ASP A 144 34.98 -15.64 6.21
N ASP A 145 34.31 -15.41 5.08
CA ASP A 145 34.69 -14.33 4.17
C ASP A 145 34.47 -12.96 4.79
N VAL A 146 35.31 -12.00 4.44
CA VAL A 146 35.23 -10.63 4.94
C VAL A 146 34.26 -9.82 4.07
N ALA A 147 33.27 -9.18 4.72
CA ALA A 147 32.32 -8.31 4.03
C ALA A 147 33.03 -7.09 3.40
N ASP A 148 32.72 -6.78 2.15
CA ASP A 148 33.12 -5.53 1.51
C ASP A 148 32.17 -4.39 1.94
N TRP A 149 32.42 -3.88 3.15
CA TRP A 149 31.60 -2.83 3.74
C TRP A 149 31.45 -1.57 2.89
N PRO A 150 32.52 -1.06 2.22
CA PRO A 150 32.41 0.07 1.31
C PRO A 150 31.37 -0.15 0.21
N VAL A 151 31.37 -1.31 -0.43
CA VAL A 151 30.42 -1.64 -1.50
C VAL A 151 29.01 -1.80 -0.96
N ILE A 152 28.84 -2.51 0.16
CA ILE A 152 27.53 -2.70 0.80
C ILE A 152 26.93 -1.35 1.19
N MET A 153 27.71 -0.47 1.79
CA MET A 153 27.23 0.87 2.21
C MET A 153 26.90 1.75 1.02
N ALA A 154 27.73 1.76 -0.01
CA ALA A 154 27.47 2.50 -1.25
C ALA A 154 26.18 2.03 -1.94
N THR A 155 26.00 0.71 -2.05
CA THR A 155 24.76 0.13 -2.61
C THR A 155 23.54 0.48 -1.78
N SER A 156 23.66 0.43 -0.45
CA SER A 156 22.56 0.81 0.46
C SER A 156 22.16 2.27 0.31
N ILE A 157 23.12 3.19 0.16
CA ILE A 157 22.84 4.60 -0.10
C ILE A 157 22.14 4.79 -1.46
N LEU A 158 22.62 4.13 -2.51
CA LEU A 158 21.98 4.17 -3.82
C LEU A 158 20.56 3.60 -3.78
N ALA A 159 20.33 2.54 -3.03
CA ALA A 159 19.01 1.94 -2.83
C ALA A 159 18.01 2.87 -2.12
N MET A 160 18.47 3.84 -1.35
CA MET A 160 17.62 4.84 -0.70
C MET A 160 17.16 5.96 -1.65
N ILE A 161 17.84 6.17 -2.79
CA ILE A 161 17.54 7.29 -3.69
C ILE A 161 16.09 7.25 -4.21
N PRO A 162 15.53 6.14 -4.74
CA PRO A 162 14.17 6.13 -5.24
C PRO A 162 13.11 6.46 -4.16
N PRO A 163 13.13 5.88 -2.95
CA PRO A 163 12.24 6.30 -1.87
C PRO A 163 12.35 7.80 -1.53
N VAL A 164 13.56 8.33 -1.45
CA VAL A 164 13.79 9.75 -1.16
C VAL A 164 13.19 10.63 -2.26
N ILE A 165 13.38 10.29 -3.54
CA ILE A 165 12.78 11.02 -4.65
C ILE A 165 11.26 11.00 -4.56
N VAL A 166 10.65 9.85 -4.26
CA VAL A 166 9.20 9.74 -4.12
C VAL A 166 8.69 10.60 -2.97
N VAL A 167 9.32 10.56 -1.80
CA VAL A 167 8.94 11.39 -0.64
C VAL A 167 9.03 12.88 -0.97
N ILE A 168 10.16 13.33 -1.53
CA ILE A 168 10.37 14.75 -1.88
C ILE A 168 9.36 15.21 -2.94
N SER A 169 9.09 14.40 -3.96
CA SER A 169 8.14 14.75 -5.02
C SER A 169 6.70 14.87 -4.51
N MET A 170 6.33 14.05 -3.53
CA MET A 170 4.98 14.05 -2.95
C MET A 170 4.80 15.06 -1.80
N GLN A 171 5.89 15.60 -1.25
CA GLN A 171 5.87 16.53 -0.11
C GLN A 171 4.97 17.75 -0.36
N LYS A 172 4.97 18.30 -1.57
CA LYS A 172 4.11 19.46 -1.94
C LYS A 172 2.61 19.16 -1.82
N LEU A 173 2.20 17.91 -2.06
CA LEU A 173 0.79 17.50 -1.93
C LEU A 173 0.37 17.40 -0.46
N PHE A 174 1.28 16.97 0.43
CA PHE A 174 1.01 16.95 1.87
C PHE A 174 0.85 18.36 2.45
N ILE A 175 1.77 19.27 2.12
CA ILE A 175 1.76 20.65 2.65
C ILE A 175 0.48 21.36 2.21
N ARG A 176 0.06 21.24 0.94
CA ARG A 176 -1.18 21.84 0.46
C ARG A 176 -2.41 21.32 1.17
N GLY A 177 -2.49 19.99 1.38
CA GLY A 177 -3.63 19.39 2.07
C GLY A 177 -3.75 19.80 3.54
N LEU A 178 -2.65 20.11 4.24
CA LEU A 178 -2.67 20.63 5.60
C LEU A 178 -3.13 22.09 5.64
N VAL A 179 -2.67 22.92 4.71
CA VAL A 179 -3.04 24.35 4.64
C VAL A 179 -4.51 24.54 4.23
N ASP A 180 -5.02 23.70 3.33
CA ASP A 180 -6.42 23.78 2.86
C ASP A 180 -7.42 23.27 3.91
N SER A 181 -6.98 22.48 4.91
CA SER A 181 -7.84 22.00 6.00
C SER A 181 -7.99 23.00 7.17
N GLU A 182 -7.19 24.08 7.20
CA GLU A 182 -7.27 25.15 8.21
C GLU A 182 -8.09 26.37 7.76
N LYS A 183 -8.62 26.34 6.55
CA LYS A 183 -9.56 27.37 6.03
C LYS A 183 -10.97 26.85 5.97
#